data_ab36ae12e2b2325bd7f526b47e3ef249
#
_entry.id   ab36ae12e2b2325bd7f526b47e3ef249
#
_cell.length_a   1.000
_cell.length_b   1.000
_cell.length_c   1.000
_cell.angle_alpha   90.00
_cell.angle_beta   90.00
_cell.angle_gamma   90.00
#
_symmetry.space_group_name_H-M   'P 1'
#
loop_
_entity.id
_entity.type
_entity.pdbx_description
1 polymer ?
#
loop_
_entity_poly.entity_id
_entity_poly.type
_entity_poly.pdbx_seq_one_letter_code
_entity_poly.pdbx_strand_id
1 'polypeptide(L)'
;FYGKDILEMAIAGLLKGENLLLTGPKATGKNILAENLAYIFNRPAYNVSFHVNTNSGDLIGTDTFVDNEVKLRKGTIYQCAEYGGFGILDEINMAKNDAVSVLHATLDYRRSIDVPGYDKIDLHPAARFIGTMNYGYAGTKELNEALVTRFLVIDMPAQTEESLEFIFRRVFANLKENART
;
A
#
# COMPACT_ATOMS: atom_id res chain seq x y z
N PHE A 1 -6.53 -9.38 -11.18
CA PHE A 1 -7.60 -9.21 -10.18
C PHE A 1 -8.97 -9.51 -10.80
N TYR A 2 -9.84 -10.16 -10.05
CA TYR A 2 -11.21 -10.48 -10.46
C TYR A 2 -12.19 -9.74 -9.54
N GLY A 3 -12.97 -8.79 -10.09
CA GLY A 3 -13.89 -7.93 -9.33
C GLY A 3 -14.03 -6.56 -9.99
N LYS A 4 -14.87 -6.49 -11.04
CA LYS A 4 -15.02 -5.28 -11.88
C LYS A 4 -15.43 -4.07 -11.06
N ASP A 5 -16.47 -4.19 -10.24
CA ASP A 5 -17.04 -3.05 -9.51
C ASP A 5 -16.03 -2.47 -8.49
N ILE A 6 -15.29 -3.35 -7.80
CA ILE A 6 -14.23 -2.96 -6.87
C ILE A 6 -13.09 -2.25 -7.62
N LEU A 7 -12.69 -2.77 -8.77
CA LEU A 7 -11.66 -2.17 -9.60
C LEU A 7 -12.08 -0.77 -10.10
N GLU A 8 -13.30 -0.63 -10.58
CA GLU A 8 -13.85 0.65 -11.05
C GLU A 8 -13.93 1.68 -9.91
N MET A 9 -14.38 1.26 -8.72
CA MET A 9 -14.42 2.11 -7.52
C MET A 9 -13.01 2.58 -7.12
N ALA A 10 -12.04 1.65 -7.11
CA ALA A 10 -10.65 1.97 -6.78
C ALA A 10 -10.03 2.97 -7.77
N ILE A 11 -10.23 2.75 -9.08
CA ILE A 11 -9.76 3.66 -10.13
C ILE A 11 -10.40 5.03 -9.98
N ALA A 12 -11.72 5.11 -9.77
CA ALA A 12 -12.43 6.37 -9.58
C ALA A 12 -11.93 7.16 -8.36
N GLY A 13 -11.66 6.48 -7.24
CA GLY A 13 -11.08 7.09 -6.05
C GLY A 13 -9.68 7.67 -6.32
N LEU A 14 -8.80 6.88 -6.94
CA LEU A 14 -7.45 7.32 -7.28
C LEU A 14 -7.43 8.52 -8.24
N LEU A 15 -8.33 8.54 -9.24
CA LEU A 15 -8.48 9.67 -10.17
C LEU A 15 -8.96 10.95 -9.46
N LYS A 16 -9.76 10.83 -8.41
CA LYS A 16 -10.15 11.96 -7.55
C LYS A 16 -9.06 12.41 -6.59
N GLY A 17 -7.94 11.70 -6.52
CA GLY A 17 -6.82 12.04 -5.65
C GLY A 17 -6.86 11.40 -4.27
N GLU A 18 -7.80 10.48 -4.03
CA GLU A 18 -7.93 9.77 -2.75
C GLU A 18 -6.83 8.72 -2.56
N ASN A 19 -6.46 8.48 -1.30
CA ASN A 19 -5.74 7.28 -0.89
C ASN A 19 -6.76 6.16 -0.63
N LEU A 20 -6.40 4.91 -0.85
CA LEU A 20 -7.29 3.76 -0.68
C LEU A 20 -6.93 2.93 0.54
N LEU A 21 -7.93 2.44 1.27
CA LEU A 21 -7.78 1.40 2.27
C LEU A 21 -8.61 0.17 1.85
N LEU A 22 -7.91 -0.89 1.46
CA LEU A 22 -8.53 -2.16 1.09
C LEU A 22 -8.69 -3.02 2.34
N THR A 23 -9.93 -3.25 2.76
CA THR A 23 -10.26 -4.05 3.95
C THR A 23 -10.89 -5.37 3.53
N GLY A 24 -10.84 -6.36 4.39
CA GLY A 24 -11.52 -7.63 4.13
C GLY A 24 -10.80 -8.85 4.69
N PRO A 25 -11.40 -10.04 4.60
CA PRO A 25 -10.78 -11.30 5.03
C PRO A 25 -9.44 -11.57 4.34
N LYS A 26 -8.65 -12.51 4.87
CA LYS A 26 -7.42 -12.97 4.20
C LYS A 26 -7.75 -13.57 2.83
N ALA A 27 -6.76 -13.53 1.93
CA ALA A 27 -6.83 -14.13 0.60
C ALA A 27 -7.92 -13.56 -0.32
N THR A 28 -8.41 -12.34 -0.07
CA THR A 28 -9.39 -11.68 -0.97
C THR A 28 -8.76 -10.95 -2.15
N GLY A 29 -7.43 -10.95 -2.27
CA GLY A 29 -6.70 -10.34 -3.39
C GLY A 29 -6.39 -8.85 -3.23
N LYS A 30 -6.35 -8.32 -1.99
CA LYS A 30 -6.03 -6.91 -1.71
C LYS A 30 -4.71 -6.46 -2.33
N ASN A 31 -3.63 -7.20 -2.08
CA ASN A 31 -2.31 -6.87 -2.60
C ASN A 31 -2.25 -7.00 -4.13
N ILE A 32 -2.92 -8.02 -4.69
CA ILE A 32 -3.05 -8.17 -6.13
C ILE A 32 -3.79 -6.98 -6.76
N LEU A 33 -4.85 -6.47 -6.12
CA LEU A 33 -5.53 -5.27 -6.59
C LEU A 33 -4.60 -4.05 -6.55
N ALA A 34 -3.87 -3.84 -5.45
CA ALA A 34 -2.94 -2.73 -5.32
C ALA A 34 -1.85 -2.74 -6.41
N GLU A 35 -1.25 -3.90 -6.68
CA GLU A 35 -0.27 -4.07 -7.75
C GLU A 35 -0.86 -3.86 -9.15
N ASN A 36 -2.08 -4.38 -9.38
CA ASN A 36 -2.77 -4.17 -10.67
C ASN A 36 -3.11 -2.69 -10.90
N LEU A 37 -3.47 -1.95 -9.86
CA LEU A 37 -3.69 -0.50 -9.96
C LEU A 37 -2.41 0.22 -10.36
N ALA A 38 -1.27 -0.11 -9.75
CA ALA A 38 0.04 0.46 -10.13
C ALA A 38 0.36 0.16 -11.61
N TYR A 39 0.10 -1.06 -12.07
CA TYR A 39 0.27 -1.44 -13.46
C TYR A 39 -0.67 -0.68 -14.41
N ILE A 40 -1.97 -0.57 -14.08
CA ILE A 40 -2.97 0.14 -14.90
C ILE A 40 -2.60 1.62 -15.06
N PHE A 41 -2.15 2.26 -13.99
CA PHE A 41 -1.72 3.66 -14.03
C PHE A 41 -0.30 3.84 -14.60
N ASN A 42 0.39 2.74 -14.92
CA ASN A 42 1.79 2.74 -15.37
C ASN A 42 2.69 3.58 -14.45
N ARG A 43 2.60 3.32 -13.15
CA ARG A 43 3.35 4.02 -12.11
C ARG A 43 4.13 3.04 -11.24
N PRO A 44 5.29 3.44 -10.71
CA PRO A 44 6.05 2.59 -9.81
C PRO A 44 5.26 2.30 -8.52
N ALA A 45 5.50 1.14 -7.94
CA ALA A 45 4.99 0.73 -6.64
C ALA A 45 6.14 0.59 -5.64
N TYR A 46 5.94 1.14 -4.44
CA TYR A 46 6.86 1.07 -3.32
C TYR A 46 6.15 0.36 -2.17
N ASN A 47 6.60 -0.84 -1.85
CA ASN A 47 5.90 -1.73 -0.92
C ASN A 47 6.57 -1.70 0.46
N VAL A 48 5.75 -1.64 1.50
CA VAL A 48 6.15 -1.89 2.88
C VAL A 48 5.10 -2.75 3.57
N SER A 49 5.54 -3.83 4.20
CA SER A 49 4.66 -4.68 5.03
C SER A 49 4.90 -4.33 6.49
N PHE A 50 3.82 -3.93 7.17
CA PHE A 50 3.89 -3.54 8.58
C PHE A 50 3.92 -4.77 9.47
N HIS A 51 4.79 -4.74 10.45
CA HIS A 51 4.89 -5.72 11.51
C HIS A 51 5.30 -5.04 12.81
N VAL A 52 5.36 -5.79 13.89
CA VAL A 52 5.63 -5.25 15.23
C VAL A 52 6.96 -4.51 15.38
N ASN A 53 7.89 -4.67 14.47
CA ASN A 53 9.20 -3.99 14.48
C ASN A 53 9.34 -2.89 13.41
N THR A 54 8.32 -2.67 12.56
CA THR A 54 8.35 -1.58 11.58
C THR A 54 8.36 -0.24 12.30
N ASN A 55 9.33 0.58 11.98
CA ASN A 55 9.56 1.88 12.61
C ASN A 55 9.56 3.03 11.57
N SER A 56 9.66 4.26 12.05
CA SER A 56 9.67 5.46 11.20
C SER A 56 10.85 5.49 10.22
N GLY A 57 12.00 4.93 10.59
CA GLY A 57 13.17 4.84 9.72
C GLY A 57 12.96 3.93 8.52
N ASP A 58 12.18 2.85 8.66
CA ASP A 58 11.83 1.98 7.54
C ASP A 58 10.95 2.70 6.51
N LEU A 59 10.14 3.66 6.96
CA LEU A 59 9.20 4.41 6.15
C LEU A 59 9.84 5.65 5.48
N ILE A 60 10.56 6.44 6.25
CA ILE A 60 11.18 7.69 5.80
C ILE A 60 12.60 7.45 5.33
N GLY A 61 13.41 6.77 6.14
CA GLY A 61 14.80 6.49 5.85
C GLY A 61 15.67 6.53 7.10
N THR A 62 16.87 6.03 6.96
CA THR A 62 17.89 6.00 8.02
C THR A 62 19.22 6.46 7.46
N ASP A 63 19.99 7.17 8.29
CA ASP A 63 21.35 7.51 7.95
C ASP A 63 22.22 6.27 7.84
N THR A 64 22.98 6.22 6.79
CA THR A 64 23.98 5.18 6.54
C THR A 64 25.33 5.82 6.24
N PHE A 65 26.41 5.21 6.73
CA PHE A 65 27.75 5.67 6.45
C PHE A 65 28.32 4.89 5.26
N VAL A 66 28.47 5.58 4.14
CA VAL A 66 28.97 5.01 2.87
C VAL A 66 29.99 5.97 2.27
N ASP A 67 31.12 5.45 1.79
CA ASP A 67 32.20 6.22 1.13
C ASP A 67 32.70 7.40 2.00
N ASN A 68 32.81 7.20 3.30
CA ASN A 68 33.25 8.20 4.28
C ASN A 68 32.28 9.39 4.45
N GLU A 69 31.03 9.25 4.00
CA GLU A 69 29.97 10.24 4.13
C GLU A 69 28.70 9.65 4.75
N VAL A 70 27.95 10.48 5.47
CA VAL A 70 26.61 10.12 5.94
C VAL A 70 25.63 10.37 4.81
N LYS A 71 24.89 9.31 4.40
CA LYS A 71 23.88 9.38 3.34
C LYS A 71 22.56 8.83 3.84
N LEU A 72 21.47 9.50 3.52
CA LEU A 72 20.13 9.00 3.80
C LEU A 72 19.81 7.80 2.91
N ARG A 73 19.62 6.62 3.49
CA ARG A 73 18.98 5.47 2.83
C ARG A 73 17.48 5.69 2.86
N LYS A 74 16.91 6.12 1.74
CA LYS A 74 15.50 6.49 1.59
C LYS A 74 14.57 5.30 1.86
N GLY A 75 13.59 5.50 2.72
CA GLY A 75 12.54 4.54 3.00
C GLY A 75 11.44 4.54 1.93
N THR A 76 10.49 3.63 2.09
CA THR A 76 9.41 3.38 1.10
C THR A 76 8.53 4.61 0.87
N ILE A 77 8.10 5.29 1.95
CA ILE A 77 7.25 6.48 1.85
C ILE A 77 8.04 7.64 1.24
N TYR A 78 9.30 7.80 1.62
CA TYR A 78 10.17 8.81 1.03
C TYR A 78 10.29 8.66 -0.49
N GLN A 79 10.56 7.43 -0.96
CA GLN A 79 10.70 7.17 -2.40
C GLN A 79 9.39 7.47 -3.15
N CYS A 80 8.25 7.04 -2.60
CA CYS A 80 6.94 7.35 -3.17
C CYS A 80 6.67 8.86 -3.20
N ALA A 81 7.03 9.57 -2.13
CA ALA A 81 6.87 11.02 -2.05
C ALA A 81 7.71 11.76 -3.08
N GLU A 82 8.95 11.34 -3.28
CA GLU A 82 9.89 12.00 -4.19
C GLU A 82 9.61 11.72 -5.66
N TYR A 83 9.35 10.46 -6.01
CA TYR A 83 9.26 10.03 -7.42
C TYR A 83 7.82 9.91 -7.93
N GLY A 84 6.84 9.94 -7.04
CA GLY A 84 5.45 9.64 -7.36
C GLY A 84 5.21 8.15 -7.56
N GLY A 85 3.95 7.79 -7.73
CA GLY A 85 3.51 6.40 -7.86
C GLY A 85 2.71 5.94 -6.66
N PHE A 86 2.75 4.63 -6.37
CA PHE A 86 1.93 4.04 -5.31
C PHE A 86 2.78 3.55 -4.14
N GLY A 87 2.53 4.10 -2.96
CA GLY A 87 3.00 3.53 -1.70
C GLY A 87 2.02 2.46 -1.24
N ILE A 88 2.41 1.19 -1.33
CA ILE A 88 1.57 0.06 -0.89
C ILE A 88 1.93 -0.26 0.56
N LEU A 89 0.98 -0.05 1.45
CA LEU A 89 1.10 -0.13 2.91
C LEU A 89 0.39 -1.40 3.38
N ASP A 90 1.07 -2.54 3.31
CA ASP A 90 0.48 -3.85 3.62
C ASP A 90 0.39 -4.08 5.13
N GLU A 91 -0.76 -4.60 5.58
CA GLU A 91 -1.09 -4.82 6.99
C GLU A 91 -0.93 -3.56 7.87
N ILE A 92 -1.41 -2.41 7.38
CA ILE A 92 -1.24 -1.09 8.01
C ILE A 92 -1.73 -1.05 9.48
N ASN A 93 -2.69 -1.89 9.85
CA ASN A 93 -3.19 -2.03 11.21
C ASN A 93 -2.15 -2.61 12.20
N MET A 94 -1.04 -3.17 11.71
CA MET A 94 0.07 -3.62 12.54
C MET A 94 1.06 -2.51 12.90
N ALA A 95 0.90 -1.30 12.32
CA ALA A 95 1.76 -0.15 12.59
C ALA A 95 1.78 0.22 14.08
N LYS A 96 2.96 0.55 14.59
CA LYS A 96 3.16 1.09 15.95
C LYS A 96 3.14 2.61 15.96
N ASN A 97 3.14 3.19 17.16
CA ASN A 97 2.94 4.62 17.40
C ASN A 97 3.85 5.55 16.59
N ASP A 98 5.13 5.24 16.43
CA ASP A 98 6.06 6.04 15.65
C ASP A 98 5.76 5.96 14.14
N ALA A 99 5.52 4.76 13.62
CA ALA A 99 5.08 4.55 12.24
C ALA A 99 3.70 5.18 11.97
N VAL A 100 2.77 5.08 12.93
CA VAL A 100 1.45 5.74 12.85
C VAL A 100 1.61 7.26 12.73
N SER A 101 2.53 7.86 13.47
CA SER A 101 2.79 9.31 13.39
C SER A 101 3.27 9.73 12.00
N VAL A 102 4.16 8.95 11.38
CA VAL A 102 4.60 9.15 9.99
C VAL A 102 3.42 9.05 9.02
N LEU A 103 2.57 8.04 9.18
CA LEU A 103 1.38 7.86 8.33
C LEU A 103 0.40 9.03 8.46
N HIS A 104 0.17 9.55 9.66
CA HIS A 104 -0.67 10.74 9.86
C HIS A 104 -0.14 11.93 9.07
N ALA A 105 1.17 12.20 9.12
CA ALA A 105 1.79 13.29 8.37
C ALA A 105 1.71 13.07 6.86
N THR A 106 2.03 11.85 6.41
CA THR A 106 2.05 11.47 4.99
C THR A 106 0.68 11.56 4.32
N LEU A 107 -0.37 11.14 5.03
CA LEU A 107 -1.75 11.07 4.51
C LEU A 107 -2.53 12.37 4.76
N ASP A 108 -1.91 13.37 5.37
CA ASP A 108 -2.52 14.66 5.64
C ASP A 108 -2.72 15.45 4.33
N TYR A 109 -3.72 16.34 4.33
CA TYR A 109 -4.04 17.21 3.18
C TYR A 109 -2.87 18.12 2.76
N ARG A 110 -1.93 18.43 3.66
CA ARG A 110 -0.74 19.22 3.38
C ARG A 110 0.24 18.54 2.44
N ARG A 111 0.13 17.22 2.28
CA ARG A 111 0.92 16.42 1.35
C ARG A 111 2.42 16.67 1.47
N SER A 112 2.93 16.58 2.68
CA SER A 112 4.34 16.78 2.96
C SER A 112 4.77 15.95 4.16
N ILE A 113 6.03 15.55 4.19
CA ILE A 113 6.64 14.77 5.27
C ILE A 113 7.89 15.47 5.79
N ASP A 114 8.05 15.45 7.09
CA ASP A 114 9.27 15.91 7.76
C ASP A 114 10.28 14.75 7.77
N VAL A 115 11.50 15.04 7.35
CA VAL A 115 12.60 14.06 7.32
C VAL A 115 13.61 14.48 8.38
N PRO A 116 13.74 13.76 9.50
CA PRO A 116 14.62 14.15 10.60
C PRO A 116 16.06 14.37 10.13
N GLY A 117 16.62 15.56 10.40
CA GLY A 117 17.96 15.94 9.99
C GLY A 117 18.11 16.41 8.54
N TYR A 118 17.02 16.46 7.78
CA TYR A 118 16.96 16.87 6.38
C TYR A 118 15.81 17.86 6.15
N ASP A 119 15.75 18.41 4.93
CA ASP A 119 14.67 19.29 4.54
C ASP A 119 13.34 18.50 4.43
N LYS A 120 12.26 19.21 4.74
CA LYS A 120 10.91 18.72 4.50
C LYS A 120 10.70 18.48 3.01
N ILE A 121 10.05 17.39 2.65
CA ILE A 121 9.71 17.10 1.27
C ILE A 121 8.19 17.16 1.04
N ASP A 122 7.81 17.74 -0.07
CA ASP A 122 6.43 17.72 -0.56
C ASP A 122 6.18 16.44 -1.37
N LEU A 123 5.01 15.86 -1.20
CA LEU A 123 4.63 14.68 -1.96
C LEU A 123 4.45 15.03 -3.44
N HIS A 124 5.08 14.25 -4.29
CA HIS A 124 4.87 14.35 -5.74
C HIS A 124 3.36 14.32 -6.05
N PRO A 125 2.86 15.13 -6.99
CA PRO A 125 1.43 15.20 -7.31
C PRO A 125 0.79 13.86 -7.66
N ALA A 126 1.55 12.94 -8.25
CA ALA A 126 1.12 11.59 -8.60
C ALA A 126 1.32 10.54 -7.48
N ALA A 127 1.83 10.92 -6.30
CA ALA A 127 1.94 9.99 -5.18
C ALA A 127 0.57 9.69 -4.58
N ARG A 128 0.26 8.39 -4.43
CA ARG A 128 -0.95 7.87 -3.77
C ARG A 128 -0.58 6.70 -2.88
N PHE A 129 -1.35 6.49 -1.82
CA PHE A 129 -1.12 5.41 -0.89
C PHE A 129 -2.29 4.43 -0.91
N ILE A 130 -1.97 3.15 -0.92
CA ILE A 130 -2.94 2.05 -0.86
C ILE A 130 -2.61 1.22 0.36
N GLY A 131 -3.40 1.37 1.42
CA GLY A 131 -3.32 0.53 2.61
C GLY A 131 -4.07 -0.77 2.41
N THR A 132 -3.57 -1.87 2.99
CA THR A 132 -4.33 -3.11 3.13
C THR A 132 -4.49 -3.45 4.59
N MET A 133 -5.64 -3.99 4.96
CA MET A 133 -5.95 -4.42 6.32
C MET A 133 -6.78 -5.70 6.28
N ASN A 134 -6.38 -6.65 7.10
CA ASN A 134 -7.16 -7.85 7.33
C ASN A 134 -8.01 -7.70 8.59
N TYR A 135 -9.23 -8.25 8.61
CA TYR A 135 -10.08 -8.31 9.79
C TYR A 135 -10.74 -9.69 9.94
N GLY A 136 -11.42 -9.90 11.06
CA GLY A 136 -12.28 -11.08 11.28
C GLY A 136 -11.59 -12.29 11.91
N TYR A 137 -10.39 -12.15 12.52
CA TYR A 137 -9.78 -13.24 13.29
C TYR A 137 -8.99 -12.74 14.50
N ALA A 138 -8.71 -13.68 15.42
CA ALA A 138 -8.02 -13.39 16.66
C ALA A 138 -6.65 -12.74 16.40
N GLY A 139 -6.38 -11.61 17.08
CA GLY A 139 -5.13 -10.88 16.96
C GLY A 139 -5.12 -9.75 15.93
N THR A 140 -6.21 -9.53 15.18
CA THR A 140 -6.32 -8.32 14.35
C THR A 140 -6.49 -7.09 15.25
N LYS A 141 -5.66 -6.08 15.02
CA LYS A 141 -5.82 -4.77 15.64
C LYS A 141 -6.72 -3.90 14.79
N GLU A 142 -7.54 -3.10 15.43
CA GLU A 142 -8.27 -2.03 14.76
C GLU A 142 -7.30 -0.92 14.38
N LEU A 143 -7.49 -0.35 13.20
CA LEU A 143 -6.75 0.83 12.77
C LEU A 143 -7.32 2.05 13.49
N ASN A 144 -6.43 2.98 13.86
CA ASN A 144 -6.83 4.26 14.44
C ASN A 144 -7.84 4.96 13.53
N GLU A 145 -8.99 5.35 14.09
CA GLU A 145 -10.09 5.98 13.35
C GLU A 145 -9.64 7.23 12.59
N ALA A 146 -8.75 8.04 13.18
CA ALA A 146 -8.21 9.22 12.54
C ALA A 146 -7.34 8.89 11.30
N LEU A 147 -6.75 7.69 11.21
CA LEU A 147 -6.10 7.22 9.98
C LEU A 147 -7.13 6.75 8.95
N VAL A 148 -8.15 6.02 9.38
CA VAL A 148 -9.20 5.50 8.49
C VAL A 148 -9.86 6.64 7.70
N THR A 149 -10.13 7.76 8.37
CA THR A 149 -10.75 8.95 7.73
C THR A 149 -9.92 9.59 6.61
N ARG A 150 -8.64 9.23 6.48
CA ARG A 150 -7.74 9.72 5.42
C ARG A 150 -7.71 8.85 4.18
N PHE A 151 -8.54 7.82 4.16
CA PHE A 151 -8.65 6.88 3.06
C PHE A 151 -10.08 6.79 2.54
N LEU A 152 -10.22 6.51 1.26
CA LEU A 152 -11.42 5.89 0.72
C LEU A 152 -11.36 4.40 1.05
N VAL A 153 -12.25 3.95 1.93
CA VAL A 153 -12.31 2.55 2.37
C VAL A 153 -13.09 1.72 1.34
N ILE A 154 -12.47 0.64 0.89
CA ILE A 154 -13.08 -0.34 -0.01
C ILE A 154 -13.07 -1.70 0.68
N ASP A 155 -14.24 -2.21 1.00
CA ASP A 155 -14.39 -3.53 1.59
C ASP A 155 -14.39 -4.61 0.51
N MET A 156 -13.49 -5.57 0.63
CA MET A 156 -13.32 -6.66 -0.33
C MET A 156 -13.95 -7.93 0.26
N PRO A 157 -15.07 -8.39 -0.30
CA PRO A 157 -15.75 -9.57 0.20
C PRO A 157 -14.89 -10.84 0.03
N ALA A 158 -15.22 -11.86 0.80
CA ALA A 158 -14.66 -13.19 0.59
C ALA A 158 -14.93 -13.66 -0.85
N GLN A 159 -13.97 -14.41 -1.42
CA GLN A 159 -14.13 -14.97 -2.76
C GLN A 159 -15.26 -15.98 -2.78
N THR A 160 -16.13 -15.90 -3.80
CA THR A 160 -17.15 -16.91 -4.07
C THR A 160 -16.53 -18.15 -4.71
N GLU A 161 -17.22 -19.29 -4.63
CA GLU A 161 -16.78 -20.53 -5.31
C GLU A 161 -16.58 -20.30 -6.82
N GLU A 162 -17.49 -19.56 -7.45
CA GLU A 162 -17.42 -19.21 -8.86
C GLU A 162 -16.16 -18.39 -9.20
N SER A 163 -15.85 -17.39 -8.37
CA SER A 163 -14.63 -16.57 -8.51
C SER A 163 -13.37 -17.42 -8.36
N LEU A 164 -13.35 -18.31 -7.37
CA LEU A 164 -12.22 -19.21 -7.14
C LEU A 164 -12.05 -20.17 -8.32
N GLU A 165 -13.13 -20.77 -8.82
CA GLU A 165 -13.06 -21.66 -9.99
C GLU A 165 -12.51 -20.94 -11.22
N PHE A 166 -12.95 -19.70 -11.47
CA PHE A 166 -12.43 -18.90 -12.58
C PHE A 166 -10.93 -18.60 -12.43
N ILE A 167 -10.47 -18.21 -11.22
CA ILE A 167 -9.06 -17.95 -10.93
C ILE A 167 -8.25 -19.22 -11.15
N PHE A 168 -8.68 -20.36 -10.62
CA PHE A 168 -8.00 -21.64 -10.78
C PHE A 168 -7.90 -22.06 -12.25
N ARG A 169 -8.97 -21.98 -13.00
CA ARG A 169 -8.97 -22.31 -14.44
C ARG A 169 -7.94 -21.49 -15.20
N ARG A 170 -7.82 -20.18 -14.90
CA ARG A 170 -6.88 -19.29 -15.55
C ARG A 170 -5.42 -19.60 -15.17
N VAL A 171 -5.14 -19.84 -13.89
CA VAL A 171 -3.80 -20.20 -13.41
C VAL A 171 -3.35 -21.54 -14.02
N PHE A 172 -4.23 -22.56 -14.03
CA PHE A 172 -3.91 -23.88 -14.58
C PHE A 172 -3.81 -23.88 -16.12
N ALA A 173 -4.53 -23.00 -16.82
CA ALA A 173 -4.35 -22.84 -18.26
C ALA A 173 -2.93 -22.36 -18.59
N ASN A 174 -2.44 -21.36 -17.86
CA ASN A 174 -1.08 -20.83 -18.03
C ASN A 174 0.00 -21.88 -17.68
N LEU A 175 -0.24 -22.72 -16.65
CA LEU A 175 0.68 -23.80 -16.29
C LEU A 175 0.79 -24.89 -17.37
N LYS A 176 -0.33 -25.22 -18.02
CA LYS A 176 -0.34 -26.20 -19.14
C LYS A 176 0.41 -25.68 -20.38
N GLU A 177 0.35 -24.39 -20.62
CA GLU A 177 1.06 -23.75 -21.74
C GLU A 177 2.56 -23.73 -21.50
N ASN A 178 3.00 -23.38 -20.28
CA ASN A 178 4.42 -23.38 -19.88
C ASN A 178 5.02 -24.79 -19.74
N ALA A 179 4.21 -25.82 -19.53
CA ALA A 179 4.69 -27.20 -19.45
C ALA A 179 4.84 -27.89 -20.85
N ARG A 180 4.48 -27.19 -21.92
CA ARG A 180 4.62 -27.66 -23.32
C ARG A 180 5.80 -27.02 -24.07
N THR A 181 6.48 -26.07 -23.42
CA THR A 181 7.76 -25.47 -23.87
C THR A 181 8.92 -26.09 -23.11
#